data_d59b80bdc91e3afe8277c8a905ae4537
#
_entry.id   d59b80bdc91e3afe8277c8a905ae4537
#
_cell.length_a   1.000
_cell.length_b   1.000
_cell.length_c   1.000
_cell.angle_alpha   90.00
_cell.angle_beta   90.00
_cell.angle_gamma   90.00
#
_symmetry.space_group_name_H-M   'P 1'
#
loop_
_entity.id
_entity.type
_entity.pdbx_description
1 polymer ?
#
loop_
_entity_poly.entity_id
_entity_poly.type
_entity_poly.pdbx_seq_one_letter_code
_entity_poly.pdbx_strand_id
1 'polypeptide(L)'
;MERVARGVYRLTLAPAPDHVALRAAWLQLAPDMPAWERTPDQGVVSHRSAAALYGIGELPADRHDFTLPTRKQSRRADVRLHQRQLDAGEWIWLRGLLVTRPARIASDLLRENEDPEAVAQITADAIRAVYDYPGTFAEALVPHAARFGLRRGDGLALLRWLLDLVGDPDTSRWMTEARDTIQRIEREQLTPEPATTSHR
;
A
#
# COMPACT_ATOMS: atom_id res chain seq x y z
N MET A 1 -11.73 16.16 -27.58
CA MET A 1 -10.83 15.24 -26.82
C MET A 1 -9.47 15.88 -26.69
N GLU A 2 -8.94 15.91 -25.50
CA GLU A 2 -7.60 16.42 -25.17
C GLU A 2 -6.63 15.23 -24.99
N ARG A 3 -5.46 15.30 -25.58
CA ARG A 3 -4.43 14.27 -25.42
C ARG A 3 -3.67 14.49 -24.10
N VAL A 4 -3.77 13.55 -23.17
CA VAL A 4 -3.08 13.59 -21.88
C VAL A 4 -1.68 12.95 -21.96
N ALA A 5 -1.59 11.83 -22.68
CA ALA A 5 -0.34 11.11 -22.92
C ALA A 5 -0.43 10.38 -24.28
N ARG A 6 0.67 9.70 -24.70
CA ARG A 6 0.65 8.90 -25.92
C ARG A 6 -0.39 7.79 -25.81
N GLY A 7 -1.42 7.81 -26.67
CA GLY A 7 -2.50 6.82 -26.68
C GLY A 7 -3.56 7.02 -25.58
N VAL A 8 -3.44 8.07 -24.76
CA VAL A 8 -4.41 8.37 -23.69
C VAL A 8 -5.05 9.73 -23.94
N TYR A 9 -6.38 9.75 -24.00
CA TYR A 9 -7.18 10.93 -24.30
C TYR A 9 -8.24 11.14 -23.22
N ARG A 10 -8.55 12.40 -22.92
CA ARG A 10 -9.62 12.83 -22.02
C ARG A 10 -10.74 13.50 -22.82
N LEU A 11 -11.97 13.31 -22.37
CA LEU A 11 -13.10 14.10 -22.89
C LEU A 11 -13.02 15.52 -22.34
N THR A 12 -13.01 16.50 -23.20
CA THR A 12 -12.84 17.94 -22.83
C THR A 12 -13.97 18.48 -21.95
N LEU A 13 -15.17 17.91 -22.06
CA LEU A 13 -16.36 18.32 -21.30
C LEU A 13 -16.54 17.57 -19.97
N ALA A 14 -15.73 16.53 -19.72
CA ALA A 14 -15.75 15.84 -18.44
C ALA A 14 -14.85 16.54 -17.42
N PRO A 15 -15.23 16.59 -16.12
CA PRO A 15 -14.34 17.07 -15.08
C PRO A 15 -12.99 16.36 -15.15
N ALA A 16 -11.91 17.11 -14.92
CA ALA A 16 -10.58 16.50 -14.86
C ALA A 16 -10.54 15.57 -13.63
N PRO A 17 -10.21 14.30 -13.80
CA PRO A 17 -10.01 13.42 -12.64
C PRO A 17 -8.74 13.87 -11.89
N ASP A 18 -8.73 13.64 -10.57
CA ASP A 18 -7.51 13.80 -9.80
C ASP A 18 -6.39 12.89 -10.35
N HIS A 19 -5.14 13.31 -10.19
CA HIS A 19 -3.96 12.53 -10.57
C HIS A 19 -3.96 12.10 -12.05
N VAL A 20 -4.30 13.01 -12.97
CA VAL A 20 -4.41 12.73 -14.43
C VAL A 20 -3.17 12.04 -14.99
N ALA A 21 -1.97 12.52 -14.63
CA ALA A 21 -0.71 11.98 -15.13
C ALA A 21 -0.45 10.53 -14.64
N LEU A 22 -0.73 10.26 -13.36
CA LEU A 22 -0.65 8.92 -12.78
C LEU A 22 -1.61 7.95 -13.47
N ARG A 23 -2.88 8.38 -13.70
CA ARG A 23 -3.87 7.57 -14.40
C ARG A 23 -3.46 7.27 -15.84
N ALA A 24 -2.93 8.26 -16.53
CA ALA A 24 -2.42 8.08 -17.89
C ALA A 24 -1.24 7.11 -17.91
N ALA A 25 -0.32 7.21 -16.96
CA ALA A 25 0.81 6.29 -16.84
C ALA A 25 0.33 4.85 -16.55
N TRP A 26 -0.64 4.68 -15.64
CA TRP A 26 -1.23 3.37 -15.34
C TRP A 26 -1.92 2.73 -16.55
N LEU A 27 -2.69 3.52 -17.32
CA LEU A 27 -3.32 3.05 -18.55
C LEU A 27 -2.30 2.57 -19.57
N GLN A 28 -1.15 3.22 -19.67
CA GLN A 28 -0.08 2.85 -20.59
C GLN A 28 0.68 1.57 -20.19
N LEU A 29 0.53 1.07 -18.96
CA LEU A 29 1.14 -0.21 -18.55
C LEU A 29 0.53 -1.41 -19.30
N ALA A 30 -0.77 -1.34 -19.65
CA ALA A 30 -1.45 -2.38 -20.43
C ALA A 30 -2.48 -1.72 -21.38
N PRO A 31 -2.03 -1.12 -22.49
CA PRO A 31 -2.88 -0.31 -23.37
C PRO A 31 -4.00 -1.09 -24.05
N ASP A 32 -3.83 -2.39 -24.20
CA ASP A 32 -4.78 -3.29 -24.88
C ASP A 32 -5.84 -3.86 -23.92
N MET A 33 -5.78 -3.51 -22.61
CA MET A 33 -6.71 -4.03 -21.60
C MET A 33 -7.53 -2.89 -20.99
N PRO A 34 -8.87 -3.00 -21.00
CA PRO A 34 -9.76 -2.06 -20.34
C PRO A 34 -9.44 -1.91 -18.85
N ALA A 35 -9.62 -0.71 -18.29
CA ALA A 35 -9.27 -0.44 -16.90
C ALA A 35 -9.98 -1.37 -15.90
N TRP A 36 -11.24 -1.69 -16.17
CA TRP A 36 -12.08 -2.53 -15.28
C TRP A 36 -11.79 -4.04 -15.36
N GLU A 37 -11.02 -4.49 -16.35
CA GLU A 37 -10.58 -5.90 -16.48
C GLU A 37 -9.18 -6.14 -15.89
N ARG A 38 -8.51 -5.08 -15.42
CA ARG A 38 -7.15 -5.17 -14.92
C ARG A 38 -7.08 -5.87 -13.57
N THR A 39 -6.07 -6.67 -13.44
CA THR A 39 -5.63 -7.33 -12.20
C THR A 39 -4.29 -6.75 -11.75
N PRO A 40 -3.76 -7.10 -10.59
CA PRO A 40 -2.44 -6.65 -10.13
C PRO A 40 -1.31 -6.93 -11.12
N ASP A 41 -1.44 -7.90 -12.00
CA ASP A 41 -0.42 -8.25 -13.00
C ASP A 41 -0.15 -7.13 -14.02
N GLN A 42 -1.11 -6.24 -14.24
CA GLN A 42 -0.97 -5.10 -15.13
C GLN A 42 -0.40 -3.86 -14.44
N GLY A 43 -0.22 -3.92 -13.12
CA GLY A 43 0.39 -2.86 -12.33
C GLY A 43 -0.55 -2.25 -11.29
N VAL A 44 -0.04 -2.18 -10.07
CA VAL A 44 -0.69 -1.58 -8.90
C VAL A 44 0.05 -0.30 -8.53
N VAL A 45 -0.65 0.80 -8.34
CA VAL A 45 -0.07 2.05 -7.82
C VAL A 45 0.49 1.78 -6.42
N SER A 46 1.73 2.19 -6.16
CA SER A 46 2.45 1.82 -4.94
C SER A 46 3.34 2.95 -4.42
N HIS A 47 4.03 2.71 -3.32
CA HIS A 47 5.04 3.61 -2.74
C HIS A 47 4.50 5.05 -2.56
N ARG A 48 5.30 6.07 -2.97
CA ARG A 48 4.95 7.49 -2.83
C ARG A 48 3.70 7.86 -3.64
N SER A 49 3.51 7.26 -4.81
CA SER A 49 2.32 7.52 -5.63
C SER A 49 1.03 7.03 -4.98
N ALA A 50 1.09 5.90 -4.26
CA ALA A 50 -0.06 5.41 -3.51
C ALA A 50 -0.32 6.29 -2.28
N ALA A 51 0.71 6.68 -1.52
CA ALA A 51 0.58 7.60 -0.39
C ALA A 51 -0.09 8.91 -0.81
N ALA A 52 0.36 9.52 -1.91
CA ALA A 52 -0.23 10.73 -2.48
C ALA A 52 -1.70 10.53 -2.91
N LEU A 53 -2.04 9.37 -3.45
CA LEU A 53 -3.42 9.06 -3.86
C LEU A 53 -4.37 8.92 -2.65
N TYR A 54 -3.89 8.38 -1.52
CA TYR A 54 -4.61 8.37 -0.25
C TYR A 54 -4.66 9.77 0.41
N GLY A 55 -3.70 10.64 0.12
CA GLY A 55 -3.52 11.92 0.81
C GLY A 55 -2.92 11.74 2.21
N ILE A 56 -1.99 10.80 2.38
CA ILE A 56 -1.30 10.48 3.65
C ILE A 56 0.19 10.79 3.56
N GLY A 57 0.74 11.38 4.62
CA GLY A 57 2.12 11.86 4.66
C GLY A 57 2.37 13.02 3.67
N GLU A 58 3.62 13.47 3.61
CA GLU A 58 4.03 14.62 2.80
C GLU A 58 5.13 14.28 1.78
N LEU A 59 5.38 12.98 1.51
CA LEU A 59 6.40 12.58 0.55
C LEU A 59 6.04 13.05 -0.86
N PRO A 60 6.93 13.76 -1.55
CA PRO A 60 6.68 14.19 -2.92
C PRO A 60 6.64 12.98 -3.86
N ALA A 61 5.58 12.89 -4.65
CA ALA A 61 5.40 11.84 -5.67
C ALA A 61 5.86 12.34 -7.05
N ASP A 62 7.15 12.65 -7.20
CA ASP A 62 7.76 13.18 -8.42
C ASP A 62 7.76 12.18 -9.58
N ARG A 63 7.59 10.91 -9.27
CA ARG A 63 7.47 9.80 -10.23
C ARG A 63 6.22 9.01 -9.95
N HIS A 64 5.78 8.27 -10.97
CA HIS A 64 4.65 7.36 -10.88
C HIS A 64 5.16 5.96 -10.56
N ASP A 65 4.96 5.54 -9.30
CA ASP A 65 5.41 4.23 -8.80
C ASP A 65 4.33 3.17 -9.01
N PHE A 66 4.73 2.05 -9.62
CA PHE A 66 3.86 0.89 -9.82
C PHE A 66 4.57 -0.41 -9.43
N THR A 67 3.87 -1.30 -8.77
CA THR A 67 4.33 -2.66 -8.47
C THR A 67 3.71 -3.67 -9.43
N LEU A 68 4.53 -4.57 -9.96
CA LEU A 68 4.14 -5.67 -10.85
C LEU A 68 4.83 -6.97 -10.40
N PRO A 69 4.22 -8.15 -10.64
CA PRO A 69 4.84 -9.43 -10.28
C PRO A 69 6.04 -9.76 -11.17
N THR A 70 6.02 -9.32 -12.42
CA THR A 70 7.07 -9.59 -13.40
C THR A 70 7.93 -8.37 -13.67
N ARG A 71 9.20 -8.60 -14.02
CA ARG A 71 10.11 -7.54 -14.40
C ARG A 71 9.66 -6.87 -15.68
N LYS A 72 9.41 -5.58 -15.61
CA LYS A 72 9.06 -4.72 -16.75
C LYS A 72 9.94 -3.47 -16.73
N GLN A 73 10.27 -2.94 -17.90
CA GLN A 73 11.00 -1.67 -18.02
C GLN A 73 10.08 -0.61 -18.62
N SER A 74 10.19 0.62 -18.10
CA SER A 74 9.53 1.79 -18.69
C SER A 74 10.56 2.65 -19.42
N ARG A 75 10.18 3.17 -20.58
CA ARG A 75 10.98 4.20 -21.30
C ARG A 75 10.68 5.61 -20.77
N ARG A 76 9.69 5.76 -19.90
CA ARG A 76 9.30 7.03 -19.30
C ARG A 76 10.18 7.29 -18.08
N ALA A 77 10.81 8.46 -18.03
CA ALA A 77 11.65 8.88 -16.90
C ALA A 77 10.83 9.16 -15.63
N ASP A 78 9.55 9.51 -15.78
CA ASP A 78 8.60 9.79 -14.72
C ASP A 78 7.86 8.54 -14.21
N VAL A 79 8.21 7.33 -14.68
CA VAL A 79 7.61 6.05 -14.25
C VAL A 79 8.68 5.16 -13.64
N ARG A 80 8.43 4.69 -12.41
CA ARG A 80 9.24 3.71 -11.71
C ARG A 80 8.46 2.41 -11.52
N LEU A 81 9.05 1.29 -11.91
CA LEU A 81 8.44 -0.03 -11.81
C LEU A 81 9.19 -0.87 -10.79
N HIS A 82 8.45 -1.39 -9.80
CA HIS A 82 8.94 -2.25 -8.75
C HIS A 82 8.50 -3.69 -9.03
N GLN A 83 9.43 -4.63 -8.99
CA GLN A 83 9.09 -6.04 -9.16
C GLN A 83 8.80 -6.68 -7.81
N ARG A 84 7.52 -7.00 -7.54
CA ARG A 84 7.06 -7.67 -6.33
C ARG A 84 5.75 -8.40 -6.58
N GLN A 85 5.60 -9.57 -5.95
CA GLN A 85 4.31 -10.21 -5.80
C GLN A 85 3.50 -9.46 -4.74
N LEU A 86 2.21 -9.31 -4.97
CA LEU A 86 1.26 -8.76 -4.03
C LEU A 86 0.20 -9.80 -3.71
N ASP A 87 -0.03 -10.03 -2.42
CA ASP A 87 -1.11 -10.88 -1.95
C ASP A 87 -2.46 -10.15 -2.05
N ALA A 88 -3.56 -10.90 -2.09
CA ALA A 88 -4.90 -10.33 -2.27
C ALA A 88 -5.29 -9.29 -1.21
N GLY A 89 -4.75 -9.39 0.01
CA GLY A 89 -4.97 -8.43 1.10
C GLY A 89 -4.12 -7.15 1.04
N GLU A 90 -3.17 -7.04 0.11
CA GLU A 90 -2.20 -5.94 0.07
C GLU A 90 -2.57 -4.81 -0.88
N TRP A 91 -3.66 -4.94 -1.62
CA TRP A 91 -4.13 -3.95 -2.58
C TRP A 91 -5.66 -3.83 -2.58
N ILE A 92 -6.16 -2.71 -3.08
CA ILE A 92 -7.60 -2.45 -3.24
C ILE A 92 -7.85 -1.63 -4.52
N TRP A 93 -9.10 -1.58 -4.92
CA TRP A 93 -9.58 -0.56 -5.85
C TRP A 93 -9.83 0.75 -5.12
N LEU A 94 -9.08 1.80 -5.47
CA LEU A 94 -9.25 3.15 -4.93
C LEU A 94 -9.37 4.15 -6.06
N ARG A 95 -10.47 4.91 -6.10
CA ARG A 95 -10.73 5.95 -7.12
C ARG A 95 -10.53 5.44 -8.56
N GLY A 96 -10.87 4.17 -8.84
CA GLY A 96 -10.74 3.54 -10.16
C GLY A 96 -9.32 3.16 -10.57
N LEU A 97 -8.42 2.98 -9.62
CA LEU A 97 -7.07 2.44 -9.77
C LEU A 97 -6.86 1.26 -8.83
N LEU A 98 -6.01 0.31 -9.22
CA LEU A 98 -5.45 -0.67 -8.29
C LEU A 98 -4.35 0.00 -7.48
N VAL A 99 -4.43 -0.04 -6.16
CA VAL A 99 -3.54 0.69 -5.25
C VAL A 99 -3.13 -0.19 -4.09
N THR A 100 -1.86 -0.17 -3.69
CA THR A 100 -1.41 -0.88 -2.49
C THR A 100 -2.03 -0.26 -1.23
N ARG A 101 -2.36 -1.11 -0.26
CA ARG A 101 -2.87 -0.66 1.04
C ARG A 101 -1.79 0.06 1.85
N PRO A 102 -2.17 0.96 2.78
CA PRO A 102 -1.22 1.77 3.55
C PRO A 102 -0.15 0.98 4.31
N ALA A 103 -0.50 -0.13 4.93
CA ALA A 103 0.48 -0.98 5.61
C ALA A 103 1.54 -1.53 4.63
N ARG A 104 1.14 -1.89 3.40
CA ARG A 104 2.06 -2.30 2.35
C ARG A 104 2.91 -1.12 1.86
N ILE A 105 2.34 0.08 1.74
CA ILE A 105 3.09 1.29 1.38
C ILE A 105 4.22 1.52 2.38
N ALA A 106 3.94 1.49 3.69
CA ALA A 106 4.93 1.67 4.74
C ALA A 106 6.06 0.62 4.64
N SER A 107 5.72 -0.66 4.46
CA SER A 107 6.70 -1.74 4.28
C SER A 107 7.59 -1.54 3.06
N ASP A 108 7.01 -1.15 1.92
CA ASP A 108 7.77 -0.94 0.67
C ASP A 108 8.70 0.28 0.77
N LEU A 109 8.25 1.37 1.37
CA LEU A 109 9.06 2.57 1.60
C LEU A 109 10.24 2.29 2.53
N LEU A 110 10.03 1.57 3.65
CA LEU A 110 11.11 1.15 4.52
C LEU A 110 12.12 0.25 3.79
N ARG A 111 11.67 -0.63 2.93
CA ARG A 111 12.55 -1.49 2.12
C ARG A 111 13.45 -0.68 1.19
N GLU A 112 12.96 0.44 0.68
CA GLU A 112 13.72 1.36 -0.18
C GLU A 112 14.58 2.35 0.60
N ASN A 113 14.69 2.20 1.92
CA ASN A 113 15.44 3.09 2.80
C ASN A 113 14.88 4.53 2.83
N GLU A 114 13.56 4.68 2.68
CA GLU A 114 12.92 5.96 2.90
C GLU A 114 13.12 6.42 4.35
N ASP A 115 13.07 7.74 4.54
CA ASP A 115 13.16 8.35 5.86
C ASP A 115 12.09 7.76 6.81
N PRO A 116 12.50 7.17 7.95
CA PRO A 116 11.56 6.58 8.90
C PRO A 116 10.52 7.57 9.45
N GLU A 117 10.86 8.84 9.59
CA GLU A 117 9.92 9.87 10.06
C GLU A 117 8.80 10.09 9.03
N ALA A 118 9.15 10.14 7.75
CA ALA A 118 8.18 10.23 6.67
C ALA A 118 7.25 9.00 6.61
N VAL A 119 7.80 7.79 6.82
CA VAL A 119 7.00 6.56 6.89
C VAL A 119 6.13 6.53 8.15
N ALA A 120 6.62 7.04 9.28
CA ALA A 120 5.85 7.17 10.50
C ALA A 120 4.65 8.11 10.32
N GLN A 121 4.84 9.24 9.63
CA GLN A 121 3.73 10.15 9.31
C GLN A 121 2.68 9.48 8.43
N ILE A 122 3.08 8.76 7.38
CA ILE A 122 2.17 7.97 6.53
C ILE A 122 1.38 6.95 7.37
N THR A 123 2.06 6.25 8.28
CA THR A 123 1.46 5.24 9.16
C THR A 123 0.41 5.87 10.07
N ALA A 124 0.77 6.96 10.76
CA ALA A 124 -0.12 7.66 11.67
C ALA A 124 -1.35 8.23 10.95
N ASP A 125 -1.16 8.88 9.79
CA ASP A 125 -2.25 9.44 9.00
C ASP A 125 -3.21 8.34 8.50
N ALA A 126 -2.67 7.22 8.04
CA ALA A 126 -3.47 6.11 7.54
C ALA A 126 -4.32 5.47 8.65
N ILE A 127 -3.76 5.29 9.85
CA ILE A 127 -4.48 4.74 11.01
C ILE A 127 -5.59 5.72 11.45
N ARG A 128 -5.29 7.01 11.58
CA ARG A 128 -6.27 8.04 11.96
C ARG A 128 -7.41 8.17 10.94
N ALA A 129 -7.11 8.06 9.66
CA ALA A 129 -8.10 8.10 8.58
C ALA A 129 -8.85 6.77 8.38
N VAL A 130 -8.52 5.74 9.17
CA VAL A 130 -9.11 4.38 9.08
C VAL A 130 -8.95 3.78 7.67
N TYR A 131 -7.87 4.10 6.99
CA TYR A 131 -7.54 3.48 5.70
C TYR A 131 -6.92 2.09 5.87
N ASP A 132 -6.29 1.85 7.01
CA ASP A 132 -5.78 0.54 7.41
C ASP A 132 -5.73 0.41 8.94
N TYR A 133 -5.58 -0.83 9.44
CA TYR A 133 -5.64 -1.12 10.86
C TYR A 133 -4.25 -1.25 11.48
N PRO A 134 -4.06 -0.88 12.77
CA PRO A 134 -2.77 -1.01 13.46
C PRO A 134 -2.18 -2.41 13.41
N GLY A 135 -3.01 -3.46 13.51
CA GLY A 135 -2.59 -4.86 13.41
C GLY A 135 -1.97 -5.18 12.04
N THR A 136 -2.58 -4.71 10.95
CA THR A 136 -2.08 -4.89 9.58
C THR A 136 -0.72 -4.22 9.40
N PHE A 137 -0.52 -3.04 9.98
CA PHE A 137 0.79 -2.38 9.99
C PHE A 137 1.82 -3.21 10.76
N ALA A 138 1.47 -3.70 11.96
CA ALA A 138 2.39 -4.52 12.75
C ALA A 138 2.85 -5.76 11.96
N GLU A 139 1.95 -6.44 11.26
CA GLU A 139 2.30 -7.58 10.39
C GLU A 139 3.21 -7.19 9.21
N ALA A 140 2.87 -6.12 8.49
CA ALA A 140 3.65 -5.65 7.36
C ALA A 140 5.06 -5.16 7.74
N LEU A 141 5.25 -4.74 9.00
CA LEU A 141 6.51 -4.22 9.53
C LEU A 141 7.45 -5.32 10.08
N VAL A 142 6.97 -6.54 10.27
CA VAL A 142 7.75 -7.71 10.76
C VAL A 142 9.14 -7.84 10.10
N PRO A 143 9.29 -7.74 8.77
CA PRO A 143 10.57 -7.93 8.11
C PRO A 143 11.61 -6.82 8.41
N HIS A 144 11.16 -5.67 8.91
CA HIS A 144 11.99 -4.45 9.03
C HIS A 144 12.53 -4.22 10.44
N ALA A 145 11.95 -4.83 11.49
CA ALA A 145 12.23 -4.54 12.89
C ALA A 145 13.74 -4.61 13.24
N ALA A 146 14.44 -5.64 12.79
CA ALA A 146 15.86 -5.84 13.10
C ALA A 146 16.77 -4.69 12.60
N ARG A 147 16.39 -4.04 11.50
CA ARG A 147 17.15 -2.91 10.93
C ARG A 147 17.13 -1.67 11.84
N PHE A 148 16.09 -1.54 12.67
CA PHE A 148 15.92 -0.44 13.62
C PHE A 148 16.38 -0.81 15.05
N GLY A 149 17.22 -1.86 15.18
CA GLY A 149 17.74 -2.30 16.48
C GLY A 149 16.72 -3.02 17.36
N LEU A 150 15.55 -3.37 16.82
CA LEU A 150 14.50 -4.08 17.51
C LEU A 150 14.67 -5.61 17.34
N ARG A 151 13.97 -6.38 18.18
CA ARG A 151 13.97 -7.82 18.05
C ARG A 151 13.49 -8.23 16.66
N ARG A 152 14.23 -9.16 16.02
CA ARG A 152 13.85 -9.70 14.71
C ARG A 152 12.42 -10.27 14.76
N GLY A 153 11.58 -9.84 13.82
CA GLY A 153 10.19 -10.27 13.73
C GLY A 153 9.21 -9.45 14.59
N ASP A 154 9.69 -8.48 15.36
CA ASP A 154 8.84 -7.66 16.23
C ASP A 154 8.29 -6.43 15.49
N GLY A 155 7.34 -6.67 14.59
CA GLY A 155 6.67 -5.59 13.87
C GLY A 155 5.82 -4.70 14.77
N LEU A 156 5.32 -5.24 15.89
CA LEU A 156 4.57 -4.46 16.87
C LEU A 156 5.46 -3.42 17.57
N ALA A 157 6.69 -3.80 17.95
CA ALA A 157 7.66 -2.85 18.49
C ALA A 157 8.05 -1.79 17.46
N LEU A 158 8.19 -2.16 16.18
CA LEU A 158 8.49 -1.20 15.13
C LEU A 158 7.32 -0.24 14.87
N LEU A 159 6.08 -0.72 14.89
CA LEU A 159 4.90 0.15 14.80
C LEU A 159 4.89 1.18 15.94
N ARG A 160 5.12 0.72 17.18
CA ARG A 160 5.22 1.64 18.31
C ARG A 160 6.31 2.68 18.10
N TRP A 161 7.51 2.25 17.71
CA TRP A 161 8.65 3.14 17.50
C TRP A 161 8.34 4.21 16.43
N LEU A 162 7.68 3.84 15.33
CA LEU A 162 7.27 4.79 14.28
C LEU A 162 6.24 5.80 14.83
N LEU A 163 5.23 5.36 15.55
CA LEU A 163 4.20 6.26 16.11
C LEU A 163 4.78 7.21 17.17
N ASP A 164 5.70 6.71 18.01
CA ASP A 164 6.41 7.52 19.00
C ASP A 164 7.34 8.55 18.33
N LEU A 165 7.94 8.21 17.17
CA LEU A 165 8.84 9.09 16.42
C LEU A 165 8.14 10.39 15.97
N VAL A 166 6.86 10.29 15.58
CA VAL A 166 6.04 11.45 15.19
C VAL A 166 5.20 12.01 16.34
N GLY A 167 5.38 11.48 17.55
CA GLY A 167 4.66 11.93 18.74
C GLY A 167 3.14 11.73 18.65
N ASP A 168 2.68 10.61 18.05
CA ASP A 168 1.25 10.35 17.93
C ASP A 168 0.60 10.21 19.30
N PRO A 169 -0.39 11.07 19.66
CA PRO A 169 -1.00 11.08 20.99
C PRO A 169 -1.78 9.81 21.31
N ASP A 170 -2.25 9.10 20.29
CA ASP A 170 -3.05 7.88 20.43
C ASP A 170 -2.23 6.59 20.34
N THR A 171 -0.88 6.67 20.36
CA THR A 171 0.01 5.50 20.24
C THR A 171 -0.42 4.35 21.15
N SER A 172 -0.73 4.63 22.44
CA SER A 172 -1.12 3.59 23.39
C SER A 172 -2.42 2.87 22.99
N ARG A 173 -3.38 3.60 22.45
CA ARG A 173 -4.63 3.06 21.92
C ARG A 173 -4.38 2.17 20.72
N TRP A 174 -3.60 2.66 19.74
CA TRP A 174 -3.27 1.89 18.52
C TRP A 174 -2.51 0.60 18.85
N MET A 175 -1.62 0.67 19.84
CA MET A 175 -0.88 -0.52 20.29
C MET A 175 -1.77 -1.56 20.97
N THR A 176 -2.80 -1.15 21.69
CA THR A 176 -3.78 -2.07 22.27
C THR A 176 -4.59 -2.75 21.16
N GLU A 177 -5.11 -1.97 20.23
CA GLU A 177 -5.89 -2.47 19.09
C GLU A 177 -5.07 -3.45 18.23
N ALA A 178 -3.79 -3.14 17.95
CA ALA A 178 -2.90 -4.02 17.22
C ALA A 178 -2.71 -5.38 17.92
N ARG A 179 -2.49 -5.39 19.24
CA ARG A 179 -2.33 -6.63 20.01
C ARG A 179 -3.60 -7.49 19.99
N ASP A 180 -4.74 -6.86 20.19
CA ASP A 180 -6.03 -7.56 20.20
C ASP A 180 -6.32 -8.21 18.84
N THR A 181 -5.96 -7.52 17.75
CA THR A 181 -6.09 -8.04 16.38
C THR A 181 -5.19 -9.25 16.17
N ILE A 182 -3.90 -9.15 16.50
CA ILE A 182 -2.93 -10.25 16.35
C ILE A 182 -3.38 -11.46 17.16
N GLN A 183 -3.76 -11.29 18.43
CA GLN A 183 -4.23 -12.39 19.29
C GLN A 183 -5.51 -13.05 18.77
N ARG A 184 -6.39 -12.30 18.11
CA ARG A 184 -7.60 -12.86 17.50
C ARG A 184 -7.24 -13.74 16.29
N ILE A 185 -6.36 -13.27 15.41
CA ILE A 185 -5.90 -14.03 14.25
C ILE A 185 -5.19 -15.33 14.69
N GLU A 186 -4.31 -15.25 15.67
CA GLU A 186 -3.64 -16.44 16.23
C GLU A 186 -4.62 -17.47 16.80
N ARG A 187 -5.67 -17.03 17.48
CA ARG A 187 -6.72 -17.93 18.00
C ARG A 187 -7.54 -18.58 16.89
N GLU A 188 -7.89 -17.83 15.85
CA GLU A 188 -8.64 -18.37 14.70
C GLU A 188 -7.81 -19.42 13.92
N GLN A 189 -6.51 -19.22 13.80
CA GLN A 189 -5.60 -20.19 13.14
C GLN A 189 -5.37 -21.46 13.97
N LEU A 190 -5.51 -21.39 15.31
CA LEU A 190 -5.37 -22.52 16.23
C LEU A 190 -6.65 -23.34 16.39
N THR A 191 -7.80 -22.85 15.94
CA THR A 191 -9.07 -23.58 16.03
C THR A 191 -9.25 -24.39 14.74
N PRO A 192 -9.11 -25.75 14.78
CA PRO A 192 -9.31 -26.57 13.59
C PRO A 192 -10.78 -26.46 13.13
N GLU A 193 -10.98 -26.34 11.82
CA GLU A 193 -12.31 -26.45 11.20
C GLU A 193 -13.01 -27.73 11.70
N PRO A 194 -14.28 -27.65 12.12
CA PRO A 194 -15.04 -28.85 12.46
C PRO A 194 -15.14 -29.73 11.20
N ALA A 195 -14.58 -30.92 11.29
CA ALA A 195 -14.65 -31.92 10.23
C ALA A 195 -16.09 -32.08 9.76
N THR A 196 -16.38 -31.69 8.54
CA THR A 196 -17.68 -31.89 7.90
C THR A 196 -17.94 -33.39 7.82
N THR A 197 -18.69 -33.93 8.76
CA THR A 197 -19.12 -35.34 8.75
C THR A 197 -20.08 -35.50 7.57
N SER A 198 -19.56 -36.01 6.48
CA SER A 198 -20.35 -36.47 5.34
C SER A 198 -21.17 -37.67 5.77
N HIS A 199 -22.44 -37.46 6.09
CA HIS A 199 -23.40 -38.55 6.16
C HIS A 199 -23.72 -39.02 4.73
N ARG A 200 -23.37 -40.27 4.47
CA ARG A 200 -23.87 -41.05 3.36
C ARG A 200 -25.33 -41.40 3.54
#